data_fb0e6ba826f397a47422aad30f4c121d
#
_entry.id   fb0e6ba826f397a47422aad30f4c121d
#
_cell.length_a   1.000
_cell.length_b   1.000
_cell.length_c   1.000
_cell.angle_alpha   90.00
_cell.angle_beta   90.00
_cell.angle_gamma   90.00
#
_symmetry.space_group_name_H-M   'P 1'
#
loop_
_entity.id
_entity.type
_entity.pdbx_description
1 polymer ?
#
loop_
_entity_poly.entity_id
_entity_poly.type
_entity_poly.pdbx_seq_one_letter_code
_entity_poly.pdbx_strand_id
1 'polypeptide(L)'
;MKYDAVIIGSGPAGSSTARFAAEKGAKVLILERRAEVGAPVLCGEGVGKIIDDFNVLEGKKWIAANMDGARIFAPDGTMIKLAAEMAGDETGYVVHRDLFDKEIARGAVKKGAELMLNTVATGLVKEGNKITGVQAKHFDEDIEIEADIVVGADGVESKVGRWAGINTTLKPYDLETCAQYTLTNIECDVGYCDFYLGKNIAPGGYVWVFPKGKDVANVGIGVLASLSESGMALKLLNKFISEHPELKKGQPIRFLAGADPVGEPTETVKDNLLLVGDAARHVDPITGGGLISSVHGGKLAAETIASAVEQQKFDEETLSTYEERWKNAFGKKLKRNYVVKEILLEMEDKTLNMLADSLKDYKFEELSTLSIVKALVGKHPTLLMKLKPLLKLATT
;
A
#
# COMPACT_ATOMS: atom_id res chain seq x y z
N MET A 1 19.65 20.94 16.29
CA MET A 1 20.55 20.33 15.28
C MET A 1 19.76 20.30 13.97
N LYS A 2 20.37 20.74 12.87
CA LYS A 2 19.70 20.83 11.58
C LYS A 2 19.95 19.59 10.73
N TYR A 3 18.92 19.10 10.02
CA TYR A 3 18.95 18.01 9.07
C TYR A 3 18.64 18.50 7.66
N ASP A 4 19.16 17.83 6.65
CA ASP A 4 18.77 18.06 5.26
C ASP A 4 17.33 17.59 5.04
N ALA A 5 16.94 16.45 5.66
CA ALA A 5 15.57 15.97 5.63
C ALA A 5 15.12 15.36 6.96
N VAL A 6 13.91 15.70 7.39
CA VAL A 6 13.20 15.03 8.50
C VAL A 6 12.01 14.26 7.93
N ILE A 7 11.97 12.95 8.22
CA ILE A 7 10.98 12.02 7.71
C ILE A 7 10.06 11.59 8.83
N ILE A 8 8.76 11.78 8.67
CA ILE A 8 7.75 11.50 9.68
C ILE A 8 7.09 10.16 9.36
N GLY A 9 7.43 9.12 10.13
CA GLY A 9 7.00 7.74 10.01
C GLY A 9 8.11 6.82 9.52
N SER A 10 8.30 5.67 10.21
CA SER A 10 9.31 4.64 9.88
C SER A 10 8.72 3.42 9.19
N GLY A 11 7.55 3.56 8.55
CA GLY A 11 7.01 2.52 7.67
C GLY A 11 7.87 2.32 6.41
N PRO A 12 7.47 1.41 5.49
CA PRO A 12 8.25 1.11 4.28
C PRO A 12 8.63 2.32 3.46
N ALA A 13 7.71 3.28 3.29
CA ALA A 13 7.95 4.51 2.53
C ALA A 13 9.01 5.41 3.20
N GLY A 14 8.83 5.72 4.50
CA GLY A 14 9.74 6.60 5.22
C GLY A 14 11.13 5.99 5.41
N SER A 15 11.18 4.72 5.81
CA SER A 15 12.47 4.01 5.98
C SER A 15 13.22 3.85 4.66
N SER A 16 12.53 3.63 3.54
CA SER A 16 13.15 3.56 2.21
C SER A 16 13.67 4.94 1.78
N THR A 17 12.88 6.01 1.99
CA THR A 17 13.31 7.39 1.72
C THR A 17 14.59 7.69 2.49
N ALA A 18 14.61 7.41 3.79
CA ALA A 18 15.78 7.65 4.63
C ALA A 18 17.00 6.86 4.17
N ARG A 19 16.82 5.56 3.86
CA ARG A 19 17.90 4.70 3.41
C ARG A 19 18.57 5.23 2.17
N PHE A 20 17.80 5.51 1.13
CA PHE A 20 18.34 5.94 -0.15
C PHE A 20 18.88 7.39 -0.09
N ALA A 21 18.28 8.28 0.73
CA ALA A 21 18.79 9.64 0.90
C ALA A 21 20.12 9.65 1.69
N ALA A 22 20.20 8.91 2.80
CA ALA A 22 21.42 8.77 3.58
C ALA A 22 22.55 8.09 2.77
N GLU A 23 22.23 7.07 1.96
CA GLU A 23 23.19 6.43 1.06
C GLU A 23 23.81 7.42 0.06
N LYS A 24 23.08 8.49 -0.30
CA LYS A 24 23.55 9.59 -1.16
C LYS A 24 24.18 10.75 -0.39
N GLY A 25 24.39 10.60 0.92
CA GLY A 25 25.10 11.55 1.78
C GLY A 25 24.22 12.61 2.43
N ALA A 26 22.90 12.58 2.27
CA ALA A 26 22.01 13.49 2.97
C ALA A 26 21.96 13.18 4.47
N LYS A 27 21.96 14.20 5.32
CA LYS A 27 21.77 14.07 6.77
C LYS A 27 20.28 13.95 7.10
N VAL A 28 19.84 12.74 7.45
CA VAL A 28 18.42 12.38 7.55
C VAL A 28 18.07 11.94 8.97
N LEU A 29 16.91 12.40 9.48
CA LEU A 29 16.30 11.93 10.71
C LEU A 29 14.92 11.34 10.42
N ILE A 30 14.63 10.16 10.98
CA ILE A 30 13.32 9.53 10.98
C ILE A 30 12.67 9.72 12.35
N LEU A 31 11.43 10.19 12.38
CA LEU A 31 10.60 10.25 13.58
C LEU A 31 9.56 9.13 13.55
N GLU A 32 9.59 8.25 14.56
CA GLU A 32 8.61 7.19 14.71
C GLU A 32 7.84 7.36 16.03
N ARG A 33 6.50 7.45 15.92
CA ARG A 33 5.63 7.66 17.08
C ARG A 33 5.57 6.50 18.07
N ARG A 34 5.92 5.29 17.59
CA ARG A 34 5.83 4.07 18.38
C ARG A 34 7.17 3.73 19.03
N ALA A 35 7.10 2.87 20.03
CA ALA A 35 8.30 2.34 20.70
C ALA A 35 9.06 1.32 19.83
N GLU A 36 8.42 0.85 18.75
CA GLU A 36 8.94 -0.21 17.91
C GLU A 36 8.53 -0.02 16.45
N VAL A 37 9.50 -0.12 15.52
CA VAL A 37 9.24 -0.10 14.08
C VAL A 37 8.44 -1.32 13.67
N GLY A 38 7.43 -1.16 12.82
CA GLY A 38 6.63 -2.25 12.28
C GLY A 38 5.58 -2.83 13.25
N ALA A 39 5.43 -2.29 14.45
CA ALA A 39 4.44 -2.74 15.45
C ALA A 39 3.48 -1.62 15.87
N PRO A 40 2.14 -1.88 15.96
CA PRO A 40 1.47 -3.09 15.46
C PRO A 40 1.47 -3.14 13.92
N VAL A 41 1.51 -4.36 13.38
CA VAL A 41 1.34 -4.58 11.94
C VAL A 41 -0.10 -4.25 11.56
N LEU A 42 -0.30 -3.45 10.52
CA LEU A 42 -1.61 -3.13 9.94
C LEU A 42 -1.54 -3.43 8.43
N CYS A 43 -1.61 -4.71 8.04
CA CYS A 43 -1.39 -5.14 6.66
C CYS A 43 -1.84 -6.59 6.44
N GLY A 44 -2.28 -6.93 5.21
CA GLY A 44 -2.48 -8.30 4.77
C GLY A 44 -1.18 -9.10 4.66
N GLU A 45 -0.04 -8.38 4.49
CA GLU A 45 1.33 -8.93 4.44
C GLU A 45 1.70 -9.64 3.11
N GLY A 46 0.94 -9.42 2.02
CA GLY A 46 1.32 -9.85 0.67
C GLY A 46 2.28 -8.84 0.01
N VAL A 47 3.27 -9.33 -0.74
CA VAL A 47 4.17 -8.49 -1.55
C VAL A 47 4.73 -9.25 -2.75
N GLY A 48 4.84 -8.59 -3.91
CA GLY A 48 5.41 -9.16 -5.12
C GLY A 48 6.93 -9.33 -5.06
N LYS A 49 7.46 -10.29 -5.82
CA LYS A 49 8.91 -10.57 -5.87
C LYS A 49 9.77 -9.40 -6.35
N ILE A 50 9.19 -8.44 -7.06
CA ILE A 50 9.87 -7.21 -7.50
C ILE A 50 10.45 -6.40 -6.33
N ILE A 51 10.03 -6.67 -5.08
CA ILE A 51 10.63 -6.05 -3.89
C ILE A 51 12.13 -6.32 -3.78
N ASP A 52 12.61 -7.47 -4.30
CA ASP A 52 14.01 -7.86 -4.26
C ASP A 52 14.89 -6.92 -5.13
N ASP A 53 14.34 -6.33 -6.20
CA ASP A 53 15.05 -5.43 -7.12
C ASP A 53 15.44 -4.10 -6.44
N PHE A 54 14.78 -3.73 -5.36
CA PHE A 54 15.11 -2.52 -4.60
C PHE A 54 16.30 -2.70 -3.65
N ASN A 55 16.71 -3.93 -3.36
CA ASN A 55 17.83 -4.25 -2.47
C ASN A 55 17.73 -3.58 -1.08
N VAL A 56 16.51 -3.41 -0.57
CA VAL A 56 16.26 -2.76 0.74
C VAL A 56 16.22 -3.74 1.89
N LEU A 57 16.20 -5.04 1.61
CA LEU A 57 16.05 -6.12 2.57
C LEU A 57 17.31 -6.99 2.59
N GLU A 58 17.81 -7.28 3.78
CA GLU A 58 18.93 -8.22 3.98
C GLU A 58 18.41 -9.54 4.55
N GLY A 59 18.95 -10.65 4.04
CA GLY A 59 18.52 -11.98 4.45
C GLY A 59 17.08 -12.30 4.03
N LYS A 60 16.47 -13.32 4.63
CA LYS A 60 15.14 -13.81 4.26
C LYS A 60 14.22 -14.10 5.45
N LYS A 61 14.58 -13.66 6.66
CA LYS A 61 13.77 -13.90 7.87
C LYS A 61 12.42 -13.20 7.86
N TRP A 62 12.29 -12.17 7.05
CA TRP A 62 11.05 -11.43 6.84
C TRP A 62 10.04 -12.18 5.95
N ILE A 63 10.45 -13.23 5.22
CA ILE A 63 9.58 -14.07 4.41
C ILE A 63 8.90 -15.11 5.32
N ALA A 64 7.56 -15.10 5.39
CA ALA A 64 6.79 -16.14 6.04
C ALA A 64 6.52 -17.31 5.08
N ALA A 65 6.15 -17.01 3.83
CA ALA A 65 5.91 -18.02 2.80
C ALA A 65 6.21 -17.48 1.41
N ASN A 66 6.62 -18.38 0.50
CA ASN A 66 6.77 -18.08 -0.93
C ASN A 66 5.47 -18.48 -1.64
N MET A 67 5.00 -17.63 -2.56
CA MET A 67 3.81 -17.87 -3.34
C MET A 67 4.14 -18.23 -4.79
N ASP A 68 3.45 -19.25 -5.30
CA ASP A 68 3.49 -19.66 -6.71
C ASP A 68 2.47 -18.91 -7.55
N GLY A 69 1.49 -18.25 -6.89
CA GLY A 69 0.48 -17.48 -7.57
C GLY A 69 -0.65 -16.99 -6.68
N ALA A 70 -1.74 -16.59 -7.33
CA ALA A 70 -2.98 -16.18 -6.70
C ALA A 70 -4.17 -16.97 -7.25
N ARG A 71 -5.22 -17.09 -6.43
CA ARG A 71 -6.54 -17.59 -6.86
C ARG A 71 -7.58 -16.53 -6.55
N ILE A 72 -8.36 -16.20 -7.57
CA ILE A 72 -9.47 -15.25 -7.46
C ILE A 72 -10.77 -16.03 -7.56
N PHE A 73 -11.59 -15.95 -6.53
CA PHE A 73 -12.89 -16.61 -6.46
C PHE A 73 -14.00 -15.59 -6.72
N ALA A 74 -14.80 -15.86 -7.72
CA ALA A 74 -16.03 -15.13 -7.99
C ALA A 74 -17.13 -15.48 -6.96
N PRO A 75 -18.21 -14.68 -6.88
CA PRO A 75 -19.28 -14.91 -5.89
C PRO A 75 -19.93 -16.30 -5.91
N ASP A 76 -19.93 -16.98 -7.06
CA ASP A 76 -20.46 -18.36 -7.21
C ASP A 76 -19.42 -19.46 -6.97
N GLY A 77 -18.18 -19.08 -6.58
CA GLY A 77 -17.08 -20.00 -6.36
C GLY A 77 -16.25 -20.33 -7.60
N THR A 78 -16.59 -19.79 -8.78
CA THR A 78 -15.75 -19.95 -9.99
C THR A 78 -14.37 -19.36 -9.72
N MET A 79 -13.31 -20.17 -9.91
CA MET A 79 -11.93 -19.79 -9.59
C MET A 79 -11.12 -19.49 -10.84
N ILE A 80 -10.39 -18.37 -10.79
CA ILE A 80 -9.33 -18.01 -11.75
C ILE A 80 -7.99 -18.20 -11.04
N LYS A 81 -7.08 -18.95 -11.67
CA LYS A 81 -5.73 -19.18 -11.15
C LYS A 81 -4.71 -18.35 -11.94
N LEU A 82 -3.88 -17.59 -11.23
CA LEU A 82 -2.84 -16.74 -11.80
C LEU A 82 -1.47 -17.19 -11.28
N ALA A 83 -0.48 -17.29 -12.17
CA ALA A 83 0.92 -17.47 -11.75
C ALA A 83 1.45 -16.21 -11.04
N ALA A 84 2.50 -16.37 -10.23
CA ALA A 84 3.05 -15.26 -9.42
C ALA A 84 3.43 -14.04 -10.27
N GLU A 85 4.03 -14.26 -11.43
CA GLU A 85 4.46 -13.20 -12.34
C GLU A 85 3.27 -12.40 -12.91
N MET A 86 2.07 -12.99 -12.87
CA MET A 86 0.84 -12.41 -13.41
C MET A 86 -0.11 -11.90 -12.32
N ALA A 87 0.13 -12.23 -11.07
CA ALA A 87 -0.77 -11.93 -9.97
C ALA A 87 -0.54 -10.54 -9.34
N GLY A 88 0.27 -9.69 -10.00
CA GLY A 88 0.52 -8.30 -9.61
C GLY A 88 1.54 -8.13 -8.49
N ASP A 89 1.56 -6.91 -7.93
CA ASP A 89 2.57 -6.49 -6.95
C ASP A 89 2.30 -7.05 -5.53
N GLU A 90 1.21 -7.80 -5.34
CA GLU A 90 0.78 -8.36 -4.05
C GLU A 90 1.16 -9.83 -3.88
N THR A 91 1.59 -10.49 -4.95
CA THR A 91 1.81 -11.93 -4.94
C THR A 91 3.23 -12.29 -5.30
N GLY A 92 3.90 -12.99 -4.41
CA GLY A 92 5.28 -13.41 -4.53
C GLY A 92 5.77 -13.93 -3.20
N TYR A 93 5.51 -13.15 -2.14
CA TYR A 93 5.76 -13.50 -0.75
C TYR A 93 4.59 -13.13 0.13
N VAL A 94 4.34 -13.91 1.17
CA VAL A 94 3.69 -13.44 2.38
C VAL A 94 4.78 -13.20 3.40
N VAL A 95 4.77 -12.03 4.04
CA VAL A 95 5.88 -11.55 4.87
C VAL A 95 5.52 -11.45 6.35
N HIS A 96 6.51 -11.32 7.19
CA HIS A 96 6.41 -10.84 8.56
C HIS A 96 6.72 -9.34 8.55
N ARG A 97 5.67 -8.49 8.51
CA ARG A 97 5.81 -7.04 8.38
C ARG A 97 6.58 -6.38 9.51
N ASP A 98 6.49 -6.92 10.71
CA ASP A 98 7.30 -6.48 11.84
C ASP A 98 8.80 -6.66 11.58
N LEU A 99 9.21 -7.76 10.95
CA LEU A 99 10.59 -8.00 10.56
C LEU A 99 10.95 -7.22 9.28
N PHE A 100 10.04 -7.18 8.31
CA PHE A 100 10.23 -6.48 7.04
C PHE A 100 10.50 -4.98 7.25
N ASP A 101 9.66 -4.30 8.02
CA ASP A 101 9.79 -2.86 8.29
C ASP A 101 11.09 -2.57 9.06
N LYS A 102 11.43 -3.41 10.06
CA LYS A 102 12.69 -3.30 10.81
C LYS A 102 13.92 -3.46 9.92
N GLU A 103 13.89 -4.38 8.95
CA GLU A 103 15.02 -4.57 8.03
C GLU A 103 15.26 -3.33 7.17
N ILE A 104 14.21 -2.70 6.65
CA ILE A 104 14.36 -1.46 5.88
C ILE A 104 14.89 -0.34 6.78
N ALA A 105 14.32 -0.15 7.97
CA ALA A 105 14.76 0.87 8.92
C ALA A 105 16.22 0.64 9.38
N ARG A 106 16.58 -0.62 9.66
CA ARG A 106 17.96 -0.99 9.99
C ARG A 106 18.92 -0.67 8.84
N GLY A 107 18.48 -0.92 7.61
CA GLY A 107 19.22 -0.53 6.41
C GLY A 107 19.42 0.97 6.30
N ALA A 108 18.41 1.78 6.64
CA ALA A 108 18.52 3.24 6.67
C ALA A 108 19.56 3.71 7.71
N VAL A 109 19.52 3.17 8.93
CA VAL A 109 20.48 3.50 10.00
C VAL A 109 21.90 3.07 9.60
N LYS A 110 22.08 1.92 8.98
CA LYS A 110 23.40 1.47 8.44
C LYS A 110 23.97 2.43 7.39
N LYS A 111 23.10 3.13 6.66
CA LYS A 111 23.49 4.13 5.66
C LYS A 111 23.72 5.53 6.24
N GLY A 112 23.51 5.70 7.56
CA GLY A 112 23.79 6.95 8.27
C GLY A 112 22.55 7.76 8.63
N ALA A 113 21.33 7.26 8.40
CA ALA A 113 20.12 7.90 8.90
C ALA A 113 20.03 7.77 10.43
N GLU A 114 19.53 8.81 11.09
CA GLU A 114 19.18 8.77 12.50
C GLU A 114 17.71 8.36 12.66
N LEU A 115 17.36 7.68 13.75
CA LEU A 115 16.00 7.23 14.07
C LEU A 115 15.65 7.57 15.51
N MET A 116 14.56 8.30 15.71
CA MET A 116 13.99 8.58 17.03
C MET A 116 12.65 7.86 17.19
N LEU A 117 12.63 6.86 18.07
CA LEU A 117 11.41 6.17 18.51
C LEU A 117 10.67 7.00 19.56
N ASN A 118 9.40 6.65 19.85
CA ASN A 118 8.53 7.38 20.79
C ASN A 118 8.51 8.90 20.50
N THR A 119 8.56 9.27 19.20
CA THR A 119 8.63 10.66 18.77
C THR A 119 7.46 10.96 17.85
N VAL A 120 6.48 11.67 18.36
CA VAL A 120 5.24 12.03 17.66
C VAL A 120 5.40 13.42 17.06
N ALA A 121 5.42 13.53 15.74
CA ALA A 121 5.28 14.84 15.11
C ALA A 121 3.90 15.44 15.43
N THR A 122 3.89 16.69 15.86
CA THR A 122 2.67 17.40 16.30
C THR A 122 2.32 18.58 15.39
N GLY A 123 3.27 19.05 14.57
CA GLY A 123 3.07 20.15 13.63
C GLY A 123 4.32 20.46 12.83
N LEU A 124 4.22 21.46 11.97
CA LEU A 124 5.32 22.00 11.20
C LEU A 124 5.75 23.35 11.78
N VAL A 125 7.06 23.59 11.87
CA VAL A 125 7.62 24.92 12.14
C VAL A 125 7.67 25.68 10.83
N LYS A 126 7.15 26.92 10.81
CA LYS A 126 7.07 27.75 9.61
C LYS A 126 7.59 29.16 9.86
N GLU A 127 8.34 29.69 8.90
CA GLU A 127 8.70 31.11 8.79
C GLU A 127 8.05 31.66 7.51
N GLY A 128 6.96 32.41 7.66
CA GLY A 128 6.10 32.79 6.55
C GLY A 128 5.48 31.52 5.90
N ASN A 129 5.73 31.31 4.61
CA ASN A 129 5.28 30.12 3.88
C ASN A 129 6.31 28.98 3.90
N LYS A 130 7.55 29.25 4.29
CA LYS A 130 8.61 28.24 4.29
C LYS A 130 8.51 27.38 5.54
N ILE A 131 8.56 26.07 5.35
CA ILE A 131 8.69 25.08 6.43
C ILE A 131 10.17 25.06 6.83
N THR A 132 10.46 25.28 8.13
CA THR A 132 11.82 25.31 8.66
C THR A 132 12.13 24.13 9.58
N GLY A 133 11.11 23.30 9.84
CA GLY A 133 11.28 22.14 10.69
C GLY A 133 9.96 21.46 11.09
N VAL A 134 10.09 20.63 12.10
CA VAL A 134 9.00 19.81 12.66
C VAL A 134 8.89 20.05 14.15
N GLN A 135 7.68 20.31 14.64
CA GLN A 135 7.34 20.21 16.05
C GLN A 135 7.05 18.76 16.38
N ALA A 136 7.64 18.26 17.46
CA ALA A 136 7.46 16.88 17.88
C ALA A 136 7.43 16.76 19.38
N LYS A 137 6.88 15.64 19.86
CA LYS A 137 6.92 15.23 21.25
C LYS A 137 7.75 13.94 21.35
N HIS A 138 8.91 14.04 21.98
CA HIS A 138 9.79 12.89 22.23
C HIS A 138 9.55 12.41 23.66
N PHE A 139 9.00 11.20 23.82
CA PHE A 139 8.35 10.78 25.06
C PHE A 139 7.34 11.86 25.50
N ASP A 140 7.60 12.56 26.59
CA ASP A 140 6.74 13.63 27.11
C ASP A 140 7.33 15.05 26.93
N GLU A 141 8.48 15.18 26.27
CA GLU A 141 9.16 16.45 26.06
C GLU A 141 8.83 17.03 24.67
N ASP A 142 8.40 18.29 24.64
CA ASP A 142 8.19 19.03 23.40
C ASP A 142 9.55 19.45 22.84
N ILE A 143 9.78 19.15 21.56
CA ILE A 143 11.02 19.45 20.84
C ILE A 143 10.72 20.07 19.48
N GLU A 144 11.65 20.90 19.00
CA GLU A 144 11.67 21.39 17.63
C GLU A 144 12.92 20.89 16.91
N ILE A 145 12.73 20.44 15.67
CA ILE A 145 13.77 19.84 14.84
C ILE A 145 13.85 20.63 13.54
N GLU A 146 14.96 21.26 13.30
CA GLU A 146 15.22 22.04 12.07
C GLU A 146 15.45 21.12 10.88
N ALA A 147 14.86 21.44 9.74
CA ALA A 147 15.00 20.69 8.50
C ALA A 147 14.90 21.60 7.27
N ASP A 148 15.70 21.30 6.24
CA ASP A 148 15.55 21.95 4.93
C ASP A 148 14.39 21.34 4.14
N ILE A 149 14.14 20.02 4.28
CA ILE A 149 13.05 19.29 3.66
C ILE A 149 12.30 18.49 4.73
N VAL A 150 10.97 18.46 4.64
CA VAL A 150 10.13 17.56 5.46
C VAL A 150 9.48 16.51 4.57
N VAL A 151 9.48 15.24 5.01
CA VAL A 151 8.83 14.15 4.29
C VAL A 151 7.71 13.58 5.17
N GLY A 152 6.47 13.68 4.69
CA GLY A 152 5.32 13.02 5.29
C GLY A 152 5.20 11.57 4.81
N ALA A 153 5.52 10.63 5.71
CA ALA A 153 5.37 9.19 5.53
C ALA A 153 4.46 8.59 6.62
N ASP A 154 3.48 9.39 7.06
CA ASP A 154 2.62 9.16 8.22
C ASP A 154 1.40 8.28 7.92
N GLY A 155 1.44 7.57 6.79
CA GLY A 155 0.46 6.56 6.39
C GLY A 155 -0.90 7.15 6.01
N VAL A 156 -1.95 6.34 6.10
CA VAL A 156 -3.31 6.70 5.69
C VAL A 156 -3.86 7.96 6.37
N GLU A 157 -3.37 8.29 7.57
CA GLU A 157 -3.79 9.50 8.28
C GLU A 157 -3.35 10.78 7.56
N SER A 158 -2.18 10.81 6.95
CA SER A 158 -1.61 11.90 6.17
C SER A 158 -1.81 13.30 6.79
N LYS A 159 -1.56 13.40 8.11
CA LYS A 159 -1.67 14.67 8.87
C LYS A 159 -0.65 15.69 8.40
N VAL A 160 0.55 15.20 8.07
CA VAL A 160 1.67 16.05 7.63
C VAL A 160 1.30 16.84 6.38
N GLY A 161 0.65 16.20 5.41
CA GLY A 161 0.15 16.87 4.21
C GLY A 161 -0.85 17.98 4.56
N ARG A 162 -1.80 17.72 5.48
CA ARG A 162 -2.78 18.73 5.90
C ARG A 162 -2.13 19.91 6.63
N TRP A 163 -1.10 19.67 7.42
CA TRP A 163 -0.34 20.77 8.06
C TRP A 163 0.35 21.67 7.03
N ALA A 164 0.77 21.10 5.91
CA ALA A 164 1.35 21.84 4.79
C ALA A 164 0.30 22.54 3.91
N GLY A 165 -0.99 22.23 4.09
CA GLY A 165 -2.08 22.79 3.29
C GLY A 165 -2.52 21.92 2.11
N ILE A 166 -1.97 20.71 1.96
CA ILE A 166 -2.43 19.72 0.99
C ILE A 166 -3.72 19.08 1.49
N ASN A 167 -4.76 19.01 0.67
CA ASN A 167 -5.98 18.32 1.04
C ASN A 167 -5.83 16.80 0.89
N THR A 168 -5.35 16.16 1.95
CA THR A 168 -5.21 14.70 2.02
C THR A 168 -6.42 14.01 2.65
N THR A 169 -7.52 14.70 2.94
CA THR A 169 -8.72 14.12 3.52
C THR A 169 -9.33 13.08 2.58
N LEU A 170 -9.46 11.85 3.06
CA LEU A 170 -10.10 10.77 2.33
C LEU A 170 -11.63 10.86 2.44
N LYS A 171 -12.30 10.67 1.32
CA LYS A 171 -13.74 10.48 1.30
C LYS A 171 -14.05 9.00 1.62
N PRO A 172 -15.23 8.68 2.19
CA PRO A 172 -15.59 7.28 2.48
C PRO A 172 -15.51 6.34 1.27
N TYR A 173 -15.64 6.86 0.07
CA TYR A 173 -15.60 6.11 -1.17
C TYR A 173 -14.17 5.90 -1.73
N ASP A 174 -13.17 6.58 -1.13
CA ASP A 174 -11.74 6.42 -1.40
C ASP A 174 -11.01 5.71 -0.25
N LEU A 175 -11.75 5.10 0.69
CA LEU A 175 -11.22 4.45 1.88
C LEU A 175 -11.81 3.06 2.03
N GLU A 176 -10.98 2.05 2.21
CA GLU A 176 -11.41 0.74 2.68
C GLU A 176 -11.22 0.61 4.19
N THR A 177 -12.21 0.00 4.85
CA THR A 177 -12.13 -0.41 6.25
C THR A 177 -11.80 -1.89 6.30
N CYS A 178 -10.72 -2.25 6.98
CA CYS A 178 -10.17 -3.59 6.99
C CYS A 178 -10.22 -4.22 8.38
N ALA A 179 -10.45 -5.53 8.40
CA ALA A 179 -10.32 -6.37 9.58
C ALA A 179 -9.60 -7.68 9.20
N GLN A 180 -8.71 -8.18 10.05
CA GLN A 180 -7.96 -9.40 9.79
C GLN A 180 -7.70 -10.16 11.08
N TYR A 181 -7.76 -11.48 10.97
CA TYR A 181 -7.17 -12.39 11.93
C TYR A 181 -5.93 -13.06 11.33
N THR A 182 -4.92 -13.32 12.17
CA THR A 182 -3.97 -14.41 11.89
C THR A 182 -4.56 -15.63 12.59
N LEU A 183 -5.03 -16.58 11.77
CA LEU A 183 -5.60 -17.84 12.27
C LEU A 183 -4.55 -18.94 12.27
N THR A 184 -4.57 -19.79 13.29
CA THR A 184 -3.81 -21.04 13.34
C THR A 184 -4.76 -22.24 13.46
N ASN A 185 -4.27 -23.46 13.27
CA ASN A 185 -5.07 -24.69 13.25
C ASN A 185 -6.12 -24.68 12.15
N ILE A 186 -5.70 -24.24 10.96
CA ILE A 186 -6.49 -24.21 9.72
C ILE A 186 -5.82 -25.08 8.65
N GLU A 187 -6.56 -25.36 7.58
CA GLU A 187 -6.00 -25.98 6.38
C GLU A 187 -5.89 -24.91 5.29
N CYS A 188 -4.68 -24.63 4.80
CA CYS A 188 -4.45 -23.70 3.71
C CYS A 188 -3.39 -24.19 2.72
N ASP A 189 -3.55 -23.81 1.47
CA ASP A 189 -2.58 -24.08 0.41
C ASP A 189 -1.45 -23.04 0.45
N VAL A 190 -0.27 -23.46 0.84
CA VAL A 190 0.89 -22.56 1.07
C VAL A 190 1.41 -21.92 -0.22
N GLY A 191 0.99 -22.42 -1.39
CA GLY A 191 1.45 -21.88 -2.69
C GLY A 191 0.64 -20.71 -3.23
N TYR A 192 -0.53 -20.39 -2.66
CA TYR A 192 -1.44 -19.43 -3.26
C TYR A 192 -2.00 -18.42 -2.27
N CYS A 193 -2.03 -17.15 -2.70
CA CYS A 193 -2.86 -16.12 -2.07
C CYS A 193 -4.27 -16.21 -2.65
N ASP A 194 -5.27 -16.30 -1.80
CA ASP A 194 -6.68 -16.39 -2.20
C ASP A 194 -7.39 -15.05 -2.02
N PHE A 195 -8.20 -14.70 -3.01
CA PHE A 195 -9.01 -13.48 -3.04
C PHE A 195 -10.46 -13.84 -3.36
N TYR A 196 -11.41 -13.48 -2.49
CA TYR A 196 -12.83 -13.77 -2.67
C TYR A 196 -13.59 -12.48 -2.92
N LEU A 197 -14.24 -12.39 -4.07
CA LEU A 197 -15.00 -11.24 -4.53
C LEU A 197 -16.51 -11.45 -4.30
N GLY A 198 -17.25 -10.36 -4.23
CA GLY A 198 -18.72 -10.39 -4.20
C GLY A 198 -19.31 -9.35 -3.28
N LYS A 199 -20.41 -8.72 -3.71
CA LYS A 199 -21.12 -7.69 -2.94
C LYS A 199 -21.64 -8.18 -1.60
N ASN A 200 -22.00 -9.47 -1.51
CA ASN A 200 -22.48 -10.10 -0.28
C ASN A 200 -21.34 -10.65 0.59
N ILE A 201 -20.12 -10.75 0.05
CA ILE A 201 -18.91 -11.22 0.74
C ILE A 201 -18.17 -10.00 1.32
N ALA A 202 -17.79 -9.06 0.46
CA ALA A 202 -17.03 -7.87 0.81
C ALA A 202 -17.46 -6.69 -0.08
N PRO A 203 -18.46 -5.89 0.33
CA PRO A 203 -18.98 -4.79 -0.49
C PRO A 203 -17.89 -3.79 -0.87
N GLY A 204 -17.58 -3.72 -2.16
CA GLY A 204 -16.60 -2.79 -2.73
C GLY A 204 -15.13 -3.14 -2.50
N GLY A 205 -14.84 -4.32 -1.91
CA GLY A 205 -13.52 -4.85 -1.68
C GLY A 205 -13.47 -6.37 -1.87
N TYR A 206 -12.72 -7.08 -1.02
CA TYR A 206 -12.56 -8.54 -1.10
C TYR A 206 -12.15 -9.14 0.25
N VAL A 207 -12.30 -10.46 0.39
CA VAL A 207 -11.69 -11.24 1.47
C VAL A 207 -10.39 -11.85 0.94
N TRP A 208 -9.35 -11.86 1.77
CA TRP A 208 -8.08 -12.52 1.46
C TRP A 208 -7.77 -13.66 2.44
N VAL A 209 -7.09 -14.68 1.93
CA VAL A 209 -6.43 -15.73 2.72
C VAL A 209 -4.99 -15.80 2.26
N PHE A 210 -4.06 -15.33 3.09
CA PHE A 210 -2.62 -15.26 2.80
C PHE A 210 -1.87 -16.22 3.71
N PRO A 211 -1.46 -17.39 3.20
CA PRO A 211 -0.77 -18.40 4.00
C PRO A 211 0.56 -17.91 4.55
N LYS A 212 0.81 -18.16 5.83
CA LYS A 212 2.11 -17.92 6.50
C LYS A 212 2.79 -19.24 6.90
N GLY A 213 2.14 -20.36 6.68
CA GLY A 213 2.57 -21.72 6.98
C GLY A 213 1.46 -22.70 6.61
N LYS A 214 1.70 -23.99 6.88
CA LYS A 214 0.74 -25.05 6.51
C LYS A 214 -0.58 -24.98 7.24
N ASP A 215 -0.58 -24.42 8.45
CA ASP A 215 -1.71 -24.34 9.37
C ASP A 215 -1.95 -22.92 9.90
N VAL A 216 -1.29 -21.92 9.29
CA VAL A 216 -1.38 -20.51 9.69
C VAL A 216 -1.58 -19.63 8.46
N ALA A 217 -2.57 -18.73 8.51
CA ALA A 217 -2.78 -17.71 7.49
C ALA A 217 -3.32 -16.41 8.08
N ASN A 218 -3.06 -15.32 7.38
CA ASN A 218 -3.80 -14.08 7.53
C ASN A 218 -5.10 -14.20 6.75
N VAL A 219 -6.23 -14.14 7.45
CA VAL A 219 -7.57 -14.14 6.88
C VAL A 219 -8.19 -12.79 7.19
N GLY A 220 -8.45 -12.01 6.17
CA GLY A 220 -8.93 -10.65 6.35
C GLY A 220 -9.90 -10.21 5.27
N ILE A 221 -10.46 -9.03 5.47
CA ILE A 221 -11.46 -8.41 4.59
C ILE A 221 -11.19 -6.91 4.48
N GLY A 222 -11.34 -6.38 3.27
CA GLY A 222 -11.50 -4.95 2.99
C GLY A 222 -12.94 -4.70 2.55
N VAL A 223 -13.54 -3.63 3.05
CA VAL A 223 -14.88 -3.17 2.67
C VAL A 223 -14.82 -1.67 2.42
N LEU A 224 -15.34 -1.22 1.28
CA LEU A 224 -15.37 0.20 0.95
C LEU A 224 -16.19 0.98 1.99
N ALA A 225 -15.61 2.01 2.58
CA ALA A 225 -16.23 2.71 3.71
C ALA A 225 -17.58 3.36 3.37
N SER A 226 -17.79 3.76 2.10
CA SER A 226 -19.10 4.28 1.64
C SER A 226 -20.19 3.21 1.55
N LEU A 227 -19.83 1.94 1.58
CA LEU A 227 -20.73 0.78 1.56
C LEU A 227 -20.73 0.03 2.90
N SER A 228 -20.11 0.61 3.92
CA SER A 228 -19.86 -0.03 5.22
C SER A 228 -20.53 0.72 6.36
N GLU A 229 -20.96 -0.03 7.36
CA GLU A 229 -21.38 0.46 8.67
C GLU A 229 -20.32 0.11 9.73
N SER A 230 -20.41 0.75 10.88
CA SER A 230 -19.49 0.46 11.99
C SER A 230 -19.50 -1.04 12.36
N GLY A 231 -18.31 -1.66 12.35
CA GLY A 231 -18.13 -3.07 12.65
C GLY A 231 -18.50 -4.04 11.52
N MET A 232 -18.95 -3.54 10.35
CA MET A 232 -19.37 -4.41 9.23
C MET A 232 -18.23 -5.31 8.73
N ALA A 233 -17.04 -4.77 8.54
CA ALA A 233 -15.89 -5.58 8.08
C ALA A 233 -15.66 -6.79 8.98
N LEU A 234 -15.61 -6.59 10.31
CA LEU A 234 -15.44 -7.68 11.27
C LEU A 234 -16.60 -8.68 11.24
N LYS A 235 -17.85 -8.19 11.13
CA LYS A 235 -19.05 -9.05 11.05
C LYS A 235 -19.02 -9.94 9.81
N LEU A 236 -18.67 -9.38 8.65
CA LEU A 236 -18.57 -10.12 7.39
C LEU A 236 -17.40 -11.10 7.40
N LEU A 237 -16.25 -10.72 7.98
CA LEU A 237 -15.11 -11.62 8.15
C LEU A 237 -15.47 -12.84 9.00
N ASN A 238 -16.15 -12.63 10.15
CA ASN A 238 -16.58 -13.73 11.02
C ASN A 238 -17.60 -14.65 10.30
N LYS A 239 -18.52 -14.08 9.53
CA LYS A 239 -19.43 -14.83 8.69
C LYS A 239 -18.67 -15.70 7.69
N PHE A 240 -17.76 -15.10 6.92
CA PHE A 240 -16.94 -15.79 5.93
C PHE A 240 -16.19 -16.99 6.56
N ILE A 241 -15.50 -16.77 7.67
CA ILE A 241 -14.77 -17.85 8.38
C ILE A 241 -15.72 -18.96 8.82
N SER A 242 -16.91 -18.63 9.29
CA SER A 242 -17.90 -19.63 9.75
C SER A 242 -18.47 -20.49 8.63
N GLU A 243 -18.50 -19.96 7.40
CA GLU A 243 -19.02 -20.63 6.19
C GLU A 243 -17.94 -21.47 5.48
N HIS A 244 -16.65 -21.32 5.84
CA HIS A 244 -15.52 -22.04 5.23
C HIS A 244 -14.99 -23.12 6.18
N PRO A 245 -15.28 -24.43 5.93
CA PRO A 245 -14.92 -25.54 6.83
C PRO A 245 -13.43 -25.60 7.17
N GLU A 246 -12.56 -25.27 6.21
CA GLU A 246 -11.10 -25.22 6.34
C GLU A 246 -10.62 -24.14 7.30
N LEU A 247 -11.39 -23.05 7.47
CA LEU A 247 -11.06 -21.91 8.35
C LEU A 247 -11.80 -21.97 9.68
N LYS A 248 -12.98 -22.60 9.71
CA LYS A 248 -13.93 -22.56 10.84
C LYS A 248 -13.36 -23.11 12.15
N LYS A 249 -12.41 -24.05 12.08
CA LYS A 249 -11.74 -24.62 13.27
C LYS A 249 -10.58 -23.75 13.76
N GLY A 250 -10.20 -22.75 12.97
CA GLY A 250 -9.07 -21.88 13.25
C GLY A 250 -9.24 -21.10 14.54
N GLN A 251 -8.11 -20.85 15.20
CA GLN A 251 -8.06 -20.03 16.41
C GLN A 251 -7.29 -18.76 16.10
N PRO A 252 -7.82 -17.57 16.46
CA PRO A 252 -7.12 -16.31 16.24
C PRO A 252 -5.98 -16.15 17.23
N ILE A 253 -4.75 -15.99 16.71
CA ILE A 253 -3.57 -15.63 17.51
C ILE A 253 -3.24 -14.14 17.40
N ARG A 254 -3.88 -13.44 16.45
CA ARG A 254 -3.75 -12.00 16.26
C ARG A 254 -5.01 -11.45 15.63
N PHE A 255 -5.44 -10.28 16.07
CA PHE A 255 -6.46 -9.45 15.42
C PHE A 255 -5.88 -8.08 15.09
N LEU A 256 -6.25 -7.56 13.95
CA LEU A 256 -5.97 -6.18 13.57
C LEU A 256 -7.16 -5.57 12.82
N ALA A 257 -7.26 -4.26 12.90
CA ALA A 257 -8.16 -3.46 12.06
C ALA A 257 -7.39 -2.25 11.54
N GLY A 258 -7.68 -1.87 10.32
CA GLY A 258 -6.98 -0.78 9.63
C GLY A 258 -7.84 -0.15 8.56
N ALA A 259 -7.22 0.69 7.78
CA ALA A 259 -7.84 1.32 6.62
C ALA A 259 -6.80 1.53 5.52
N ASP A 260 -7.23 1.39 4.26
CA ASP A 260 -6.41 1.61 3.07
C ASP A 260 -6.94 2.76 2.22
N PRO A 261 -6.06 3.68 1.76
CA PRO A 261 -6.45 4.80 0.92
C PRO A 261 -6.49 4.38 -0.55
N VAL A 262 -7.65 3.88 -1.01
CA VAL A 262 -7.88 3.38 -2.38
C VAL A 262 -8.36 4.45 -3.35
N GLY A 263 -8.11 5.73 -3.04
CA GLY A 263 -8.41 6.88 -3.88
C GLY A 263 -7.33 7.20 -4.90
N GLU A 264 -7.58 8.21 -5.74
CA GLU A 264 -6.52 8.74 -6.61
C GLU A 264 -5.38 9.33 -5.76
N PRO A 265 -4.12 9.25 -6.24
CA PRO A 265 -3.00 9.94 -5.62
C PRO A 265 -3.29 11.43 -5.42
N THR A 266 -2.85 11.98 -4.28
CA THR A 266 -2.98 13.39 -3.97
C THR A 266 -1.80 14.20 -4.55
N GLU A 267 -1.84 15.52 -4.43
CA GLU A 267 -0.66 16.39 -4.56
C GLU A 267 0.42 15.91 -3.58
N THR A 268 1.65 15.75 -4.05
CA THR A 268 2.73 15.13 -3.26
C THR A 268 3.86 16.08 -2.90
N VAL A 269 3.80 17.30 -3.40
CA VAL A 269 4.80 18.34 -3.13
C VAL A 269 4.09 19.63 -2.75
N LYS A 270 4.57 20.28 -1.70
CA LYS A 270 4.13 21.61 -1.30
C LYS A 270 5.25 22.34 -0.57
N ASP A 271 5.60 23.55 -1.05
CA ASP A 271 6.76 24.28 -0.52
C ASP A 271 8.00 23.36 -0.51
N ASN A 272 8.61 23.11 0.66
CA ASN A 272 9.71 22.18 0.84
C ASN A 272 9.28 20.86 1.55
N LEU A 273 8.08 20.39 1.27
CA LEU A 273 7.53 19.14 1.82
C LEU A 273 7.21 18.15 0.70
N LEU A 274 7.52 16.88 0.95
CA LEU A 274 7.16 15.73 0.13
C LEU A 274 6.21 14.79 0.89
N LEU A 275 5.27 14.15 0.18
CA LEU A 275 4.46 13.04 0.70
C LEU A 275 4.86 11.74 0.00
N VAL A 276 4.98 10.63 0.75
CA VAL A 276 5.35 9.30 0.24
C VAL A 276 4.45 8.20 0.81
N GLY A 277 4.30 7.12 0.07
CA GLY A 277 3.50 5.96 0.47
C GLY A 277 2.01 6.28 0.60
N ASP A 278 1.34 5.70 1.59
CA ASP A 278 -0.12 5.87 1.80
C ASP A 278 -0.48 7.34 2.07
N ALA A 279 0.43 8.12 2.65
CA ALA A 279 0.23 9.55 2.86
C ALA A 279 0.05 10.32 1.53
N ALA A 280 0.65 9.81 0.45
CA ALA A 280 0.50 10.27 -0.93
C ALA A 280 -0.55 9.49 -1.71
N ARG A 281 -1.21 8.51 -1.09
CA ARG A 281 -2.11 7.54 -1.72
C ARG A 281 -1.43 6.72 -2.84
N HIS A 282 -0.17 6.34 -2.60
CA HIS A 282 0.56 5.45 -3.48
C HIS A 282 0.17 3.98 -3.23
N VAL A 283 -1.11 3.71 -3.25
CA VAL A 283 -1.74 2.40 -3.05
C VAL A 283 -2.49 2.02 -4.33
N ASP A 284 -2.40 0.76 -4.73
CA ASP A 284 -3.16 0.27 -5.87
C ASP A 284 -4.66 0.23 -5.53
N PRO A 285 -5.50 0.98 -6.24
CA PRO A 285 -6.92 1.11 -5.89
C PRO A 285 -7.74 -0.18 -6.03
N ILE A 286 -7.23 -1.21 -6.74
CA ILE A 286 -7.91 -2.50 -6.93
C ILE A 286 -7.53 -3.47 -5.82
N THR A 287 -6.22 -3.52 -5.48
CA THR A 287 -5.68 -4.56 -4.61
C THR A 287 -5.42 -4.08 -3.18
N GLY A 288 -5.47 -2.76 -2.91
CA GLY A 288 -5.04 -2.21 -1.63
C GLY A 288 -3.53 -2.32 -1.39
N GLY A 289 -2.76 -2.78 -2.40
CA GLY A 289 -1.33 -2.99 -2.29
C GLY A 289 -0.51 -1.70 -2.35
N GLY A 290 0.32 -1.48 -1.34
CA GLY A 290 1.11 -0.26 -1.22
C GLY A 290 2.60 -0.48 -0.94
N LEU A 291 3.05 -1.71 -0.68
CA LEU A 291 4.44 -1.96 -0.26
C LEU A 291 5.46 -1.60 -1.34
N ILE A 292 5.24 -2.06 -2.57
CA ILE A 292 6.14 -1.81 -3.70
C ILE A 292 6.19 -0.32 -4.05
N SER A 293 5.03 0.30 -4.20
CA SER A 293 4.93 1.74 -4.49
C SER A 293 5.47 2.62 -3.36
N SER A 294 5.35 2.19 -2.10
CA SER A 294 5.97 2.84 -0.94
C SER A 294 7.50 2.83 -1.01
N VAL A 295 8.11 1.68 -1.29
CA VAL A 295 9.56 1.56 -1.42
C VAL A 295 10.05 2.32 -2.65
N HIS A 296 9.36 2.18 -3.80
CA HIS A 296 9.72 2.87 -5.04
C HIS A 296 9.56 4.39 -4.90
N GLY A 297 8.42 4.85 -4.38
CA GLY A 297 8.19 6.27 -4.10
C GLY A 297 9.22 6.85 -3.14
N GLY A 298 9.59 6.09 -2.09
CA GLY A 298 10.66 6.46 -1.17
C GLY A 298 12.02 6.62 -1.85
N LYS A 299 12.38 5.71 -2.77
CA LYS A 299 13.60 5.83 -3.58
C LYS A 299 13.61 7.08 -4.44
N LEU A 300 12.49 7.36 -5.13
CA LEU A 300 12.37 8.54 -5.99
C LEU A 300 12.39 9.86 -5.19
N ALA A 301 11.77 9.89 -4.02
CA ALA A 301 11.86 11.02 -3.10
C ALA A 301 13.29 11.24 -2.63
N ALA A 302 14.01 10.18 -2.27
CA ALA A 302 15.41 10.25 -1.86
C ALA A 302 16.35 10.78 -2.97
N GLU A 303 16.12 10.40 -4.21
CA GLU A 303 16.86 10.92 -5.36
C GLU A 303 16.64 12.43 -5.53
N THR A 304 15.40 12.89 -5.30
CA THR A 304 15.08 14.32 -5.34
C THR A 304 15.68 15.06 -4.16
N ILE A 305 15.63 14.51 -2.95
CA ILE A 305 16.29 15.08 -1.75
C ILE A 305 17.79 15.25 -2.00
N ALA A 306 18.45 14.20 -2.48
CA ALA A 306 19.89 14.26 -2.75
C ALA A 306 20.25 15.35 -3.78
N SER A 307 19.47 15.47 -4.86
CA SER A 307 19.66 16.52 -5.87
C SER A 307 19.42 17.92 -5.30
N ALA A 308 18.41 18.10 -4.45
CA ALA A 308 18.12 19.36 -3.78
C ALA A 308 19.25 19.77 -2.83
N VAL A 309 19.81 18.82 -2.07
CA VAL A 309 20.95 19.03 -1.17
C VAL A 309 22.20 19.40 -1.96
N GLU A 310 22.51 18.70 -3.05
CA GLU A 310 23.66 19.02 -3.92
C GLU A 310 23.56 20.44 -4.50
N GLN A 311 22.36 20.85 -4.93
CA GLN A 311 22.10 22.18 -5.50
C GLN A 311 21.87 23.26 -4.46
N GLN A 312 21.73 22.92 -3.18
CA GLN A 312 21.33 23.84 -2.09
C GLN A 312 20.01 24.60 -2.41
N LYS A 313 19.06 23.89 -3.08
CA LYS A 313 17.75 24.40 -3.47
C LYS A 313 16.66 23.51 -2.93
N PHE A 314 15.80 24.07 -2.08
CA PHE A 314 14.78 23.34 -1.33
C PHE A 314 13.37 23.89 -1.58
N ASP A 315 13.16 24.54 -2.73
CA ASP A 315 11.89 25.12 -3.13
C ASP A 315 10.97 24.08 -3.80
N GLU A 316 9.70 24.44 -3.92
CA GLU A 316 8.66 23.59 -4.52
C GLU A 316 9.01 23.24 -5.98
N GLU A 317 9.61 24.15 -6.75
CA GLU A 317 10.01 23.91 -8.15
C GLU A 317 11.02 22.75 -8.24
N THR A 318 12.07 22.81 -7.43
CA THR A 318 13.10 21.77 -7.38
C THR A 318 12.52 20.43 -6.93
N LEU A 319 11.66 20.44 -5.90
CA LEU A 319 11.09 19.23 -5.33
C LEU A 319 9.98 18.62 -6.20
N SER A 320 9.32 19.39 -7.07
CA SER A 320 8.29 18.92 -8.00
C SER A 320 8.79 17.85 -8.98
N THR A 321 10.11 17.74 -9.18
CA THR A 321 10.73 16.64 -9.94
C THR A 321 10.41 15.27 -9.34
N TYR A 322 10.15 15.17 -8.03
CA TYR A 322 9.66 13.95 -7.39
C TYR A 322 8.29 13.53 -7.93
N GLU A 323 7.38 14.51 -8.05
CA GLU A 323 6.03 14.24 -8.54
C GLU A 323 6.05 13.75 -9.99
N GLU A 324 6.86 14.32 -10.84
CA GLU A 324 7.06 13.87 -12.22
C GLU A 324 7.61 12.44 -12.27
N ARG A 325 8.62 12.14 -11.43
CA ARG A 325 9.25 10.82 -11.37
C ARG A 325 8.28 9.72 -11.00
N TRP A 326 7.53 9.86 -9.90
CA TRP A 326 6.61 8.80 -9.48
C TRP A 326 5.40 8.67 -10.44
N LYS A 327 4.91 9.79 -11.00
CA LYS A 327 3.85 9.75 -12.02
C LYS A 327 4.29 8.94 -13.25
N ASN A 328 5.54 9.10 -13.68
CA ASN A 328 6.09 8.33 -14.80
C ASN A 328 6.37 6.87 -14.45
N ALA A 329 6.83 6.58 -13.22
CA ALA A 329 7.20 5.24 -12.78
C ALA A 329 5.96 4.33 -12.57
N PHE A 330 4.96 4.80 -11.82
CA PHE A 330 3.79 3.99 -11.45
C PHE A 330 2.47 4.77 -11.41
N GLY A 331 2.47 6.10 -11.49
CA GLY A 331 1.27 6.93 -11.37
C GLY A 331 0.24 6.63 -12.47
N LYS A 332 0.67 6.35 -13.69
CA LYS A 332 -0.23 5.94 -14.79
C LYS A 332 -0.96 4.63 -14.46
N LYS A 333 -0.27 3.66 -13.82
CA LYS A 333 -0.87 2.41 -13.35
C LYS A 333 -1.93 2.69 -12.29
N LEU A 334 -1.63 3.51 -11.27
CA LEU A 334 -2.56 3.87 -10.20
C LEU A 334 -3.82 4.53 -10.76
N LYS A 335 -3.65 5.52 -11.65
CA LYS A 335 -4.78 6.22 -12.29
C LYS A 335 -5.66 5.27 -13.10
N ARG A 336 -5.06 4.37 -13.89
CA ARG A 336 -5.80 3.37 -14.64
C ARG A 336 -6.56 2.42 -13.71
N ASN A 337 -5.90 1.95 -12.66
CA ASN A 337 -6.50 1.01 -11.71
C ASN A 337 -7.61 1.66 -10.89
N TYR A 338 -7.55 2.96 -10.63
CA TYR A 338 -8.66 3.71 -10.05
C TYR A 338 -9.92 3.65 -10.95
N VAL A 339 -9.78 3.87 -12.25
CA VAL A 339 -10.90 3.73 -13.20
C VAL A 339 -11.42 2.29 -13.27
N VAL A 340 -10.53 1.29 -13.18
CA VAL A 340 -10.95 -0.13 -13.10
C VAL A 340 -11.77 -0.38 -11.84
N LYS A 341 -11.33 0.13 -10.68
CA LYS A 341 -12.07 0.03 -9.42
C LYS A 341 -13.49 0.59 -9.58
N GLU A 342 -13.64 1.78 -10.14
CA GLU A 342 -14.95 2.41 -10.37
C GLU A 342 -15.87 1.50 -11.22
N ILE A 343 -15.33 0.89 -12.27
CA ILE A 343 -16.09 -0.02 -13.12
C ILE A 343 -16.49 -1.29 -12.36
N LEU A 344 -15.58 -1.86 -11.56
CA LEU A 344 -15.85 -3.05 -10.76
C LEU A 344 -16.93 -2.80 -9.70
N LEU A 345 -16.95 -1.63 -9.08
CA LEU A 345 -17.96 -1.23 -8.09
C LEU A 345 -19.40 -1.22 -8.66
N GLU A 346 -19.55 -0.91 -9.96
CA GLU A 346 -20.84 -0.94 -10.64
C GLU A 346 -21.30 -2.34 -11.07
N MET A 347 -20.38 -3.35 -11.03
CA MET A 347 -20.71 -4.69 -11.48
C MET A 347 -21.52 -5.46 -10.43
N GLU A 348 -22.57 -6.14 -10.87
CA GLU A 348 -23.31 -7.09 -10.07
C GLU A 348 -22.59 -8.44 -9.99
N ASP A 349 -22.83 -9.22 -8.93
CA ASP A 349 -22.23 -10.54 -8.71
C ASP A 349 -22.42 -11.48 -9.92
N LYS A 350 -23.59 -11.43 -10.58
CA LYS A 350 -23.82 -12.18 -11.81
C LYS A 350 -22.84 -11.82 -12.94
N THR A 351 -22.44 -10.55 -13.04
CA THR A 351 -21.45 -10.11 -14.03
C THR A 351 -20.07 -10.61 -13.65
N LEU A 352 -19.68 -10.53 -12.38
CA LEU A 352 -18.39 -11.07 -11.89
C LEU A 352 -18.30 -12.59 -12.15
N ASN A 353 -19.36 -13.36 -11.90
CA ASN A 353 -19.40 -14.79 -12.19
C ASN A 353 -19.21 -15.08 -13.70
N MET A 354 -19.90 -14.35 -14.56
CA MET A 354 -19.79 -14.49 -16.01
C MET A 354 -18.36 -14.16 -16.50
N LEU A 355 -17.71 -13.13 -15.91
CA LEU A 355 -16.33 -12.77 -16.22
C LEU A 355 -15.37 -13.87 -15.78
N ALA A 356 -15.54 -14.39 -14.56
CA ALA A 356 -14.71 -15.46 -14.05
C ALA A 356 -14.83 -16.74 -14.90
N ASP A 357 -16.05 -17.14 -15.25
CA ASP A 357 -16.28 -18.29 -16.13
C ASP A 357 -15.59 -18.11 -17.50
N SER A 358 -15.58 -16.90 -18.03
CA SER A 358 -14.92 -16.58 -19.30
C SER A 358 -13.39 -16.63 -19.22
N LEU A 359 -12.82 -16.40 -18.03
CA LEU A 359 -11.37 -16.25 -17.83
C LEU A 359 -10.72 -17.47 -17.19
N LYS A 360 -11.48 -18.39 -16.56
CA LYS A 360 -10.95 -19.53 -15.80
C LYS A 360 -9.98 -20.43 -16.60
N ASP A 361 -10.25 -20.59 -17.91
CA ASP A 361 -9.45 -21.42 -18.83
C ASP A 361 -8.56 -20.58 -19.75
N TYR A 362 -8.53 -19.24 -19.56
CA TYR A 362 -7.77 -18.36 -20.42
C TYR A 362 -6.29 -18.40 -20.04
N LYS A 363 -5.44 -18.74 -21.01
CA LYS A 363 -3.98 -18.68 -20.84
C LYS A 363 -3.53 -17.24 -21.12
N PHE A 364 -3.24 -16.49 -20.07
CA PHE A 364 -2.66 -15.18 -20.21
C PHE A 364 -1.16 -15.31 -20.54
N GLU A 365 -0.72 -14.75 -21.66
CA GLU A 365 0.71 -14.59 -21.96
C GLU A 365 1.30 -13.43 -21.15
N GLU A 366 0.53 -12.36 -20.97
CA GLU A 366 0.79 -11.24 -20.06
C GLU A 366 -0.52 -10.77 -19.43
N LEU A 367 -0.54 -10.59 -18.12
CA LEU A 367 -1.69 -10.02 -17.42
C LEU A 367 -1.59 -8.49 -17.43
N SER A 368 -2.08 -7.88 -18.50
CA SER A 368 -2.30 -6.43 -18.54
C SER A 368 -3.79 -6.14 -18.50
N THR A 369 -4.17 -4.97 -17.95
CA THR A 369 -5.57 -4.50 -18.00
C THR A 369 -6.11 -4.56 -19.43
N LEU A 370 -5.26 -4.28 -20.43
CA LEU A 370 -5.62 -4.31 -21.83
C LEU A 370 -5.87 -5.73 -22.35
N SER A 371 -5.05 -6.72 -21.96
CA SER A 371 -5.24 -8.13 -22.36
C SER A 371 -6.53 -8.71 -21.76
N ILE A 372 -6.83 -8.39 -20.50
CA ILE A 372 -8.09 -8.77 -19.84
C ILE A 372 -9.28 -8.13 -20.58
N VAL A 373 -9.23 -6.81 -20.81
CA VAL A 373 -10.30 -6.08 -21.52
C VAL A 373 -10.52 -6.66 -22.93
N LYS A 374 -9.47 -6.96 -23.70
CA LYS A 374 -9.57 -7.57 -25.02
C LYS A 374 -10.21 -8.96 -24.95
N ALA A 375 -9.79 -9.80 -23.99
CA ALA A 375 -10.36 -11.14 -23.81
C ALA A 375 -11.85 -11.07 -23.46
N LEU A 376 -12.23 -10.16 -22.57
CA LEU A 376 -13.62 -9.97 -22.13
C LEU A 376 -14.52 -9.38 -23.24
N VAL A 377 -14.06 -8.36 -23.93
CA VAL A 377 -14.82 -7.74 -25.03
C VAL A 377 -15.01 -8.71 -26.19
N GLY A 378 -13.99 -9.54 -26.48
CA GLY A 378 -14.08 -10.58 -27.51
C GLY A 378 -15.18 -11.61 -27.20
N LYS A 379 -15.36 -11.98 -25.94
CA LYS A 379 -16.39 -12.93 -25.48
C LYS A 379 -17.75 -12.27 -25.18
N HIS A 380 -17.73 -11.02 -24.71
CA HIS A 380 -18.90 -10.26 -24.27
C HIS A 380 -18.91 -8.84 -24.85
N PRO A 381 -19.31 -8.66 -26.12
CA PRO A 381 -19.32 -7.34 -26.77
C PRO A 381 -20.15 -6.27 -26.05
N THR A 382 -21.17 -6.67 -25.30
CA THR A 382 -22.01 -5.75 -24.49
C THR A 382 -21.25 -5.05 -23.36
N LEU A 383 -20.11 -5.61 -22.90
CA LEU A 383 -19.24 -4.98 -21.92
C LEU A 383 -18.42 -3.83 -22.50
N LEU A 384 -18.32 -3.72 -23.81
CA LEU A 384 -17.54 -2.66 -24.49
C LEU A 384 -17.93 -1.26 -24.01
N MET A 385 -19.22 -1.01 -23.81
CA MET A 385 -19.69 0.30 -23.33
C MET A 385 -19.22 0.60 -21.90
N LYS A 386 -19.24 -0.39 -21.00
CA LYS A 386 -18.75 -0.23 -19.62
C LYS A 386 -17.22 -0.12 -19.54
N LEU A 387 -16.50 -0.80 -20.45
CA LEU A 387 -15.03 -0.81 -20.50
C LEU A 387 -14.44 0.30 -21.39
N LYS A 388 -15.28 1.11 -22.05
CA LYS A 388 -14.86 2.22 -22.91
C LYS A 388 -13.92 3.23 -22.21
N PRO A 389 -14.08 3.59 -20.94
CA PRO A 389 -13.13 4.46 -20.23
C PRO A 389 -11.71 3.88 -20.20
N LEU A 390 -11.57 2.56 -20.03
CA LEU A 390 -10.27 1.88 -20.01
C LEU A 390 -9.56 1.89 -21.36
N LEU A 391 -10.32 1.76 -22.44
CA LEU A 391 -9.77 1.80 -23.80
C LEU A 391 -9.18 3.19 -24.11
N LYS A 392 -9.77 4.27 -23.59
CA LYS A 392 -9.22 5.63 -23.74
C LYS A 392 -7.90 5.81 -22.99
N LEU A 393 -7.77 5.22 -21.78
CA LEU A 393 -6.55 5.31 -20.98
C LEU A 393 -5.39 4.42 -21.49
N ALA A 394 -5.71 3.41 -22.30
CA ALA A 394 -4.69 2.54 -22.92
C ALA A 394 -4.02 3.17 -24.15
N THR A 395 -4.56 4.29 -24.67
CA THR A 395 -4.06 5.02 -25.85
C THR A 395 -3.33 6.31 -25.48
N THR A 396 -3.26 6.68 -24.20
CA THR A 396 -2.50 7.79 -23.62
C THR A 396 -1.39 7.29 -22.70
#